data_a5aeb86becf7ad6183ce4013194942a5
#
_entry.id   a5aeb86becf7ad6183ce4013194942a5
#
_cell.length_a   1.000
_cell.length_b   1.000
_cell.length_c   1.000
_cell.angle_alpha   90.00
_cell.angle_beta   90.00
_cell.angle_gamma   90.00
#
_symmetry.space_group_name_H-M   'P 1'
#
loop_
_entity.id
_entity.type
_entity.pdbx_description
1 polymer ?
#
loop_
_entity_poly.entity_id
_entity_poly.type
_entity_poly.pdbx_seq_one_letter_code
_entity_poly.pdbx_strand_id
1 'polypeptide(L)'
;MVAGFDKYFQIAPCFRDEDARADRSPGEFYQLDLEMSFVEQEDIFVVVEKLMISLFKKFSPKTKIFEKFPRISFSDAMKKYGTDKPDLRFGLEIATLSSVAHGSGFSVFKNVVDNGGVVRGFAAPNCAGYTRGQLEELTQVVRSSGAHGLITLGIDPGLESIDEITRGDVKSVIASHVESKSLIEICQLTGARPGDLILIVAGTSLVVNSSLAILRN
;
A
#
# COMPACT_ATOMS: atom_id res chain seq x y z
N MET A 1 -25.67 22.78 -18.05
CA MET A 1 -25.19 23.85 -17.17
C MET A 1 -25.35 25.23 -17.84
N VAL A 2 -24.86 25.43 -19.02
CA VAL A 2 -24.95 26.76 -19.74
C VAL A 2 -26.40 27.26 -19.92
N ALA A 3 -27.38 26.35 -20.02
CA ALA A 3 -28.80 26.68 -20.10
C ALA A 3 -29.48 27.05 -18.75
N GLY A 4 -28.72 27.26 -17.69
CA GLY A 4 -29.21 27.67 -16.37
C GLY A 4 -29.62 26.53 -15.44
N PHE A 5 -29.25 25.28 -15.73
CA PHE A 5 -29.42 24.18 -14.80
C PHE A 5 -28.23 24.07 -13.85
N ASP A 6 -28.48 24.08 -12.54
CA ASP A 6 -27.42 23.99 -11.55
C ASP A 6 -26.98 22.55 -11.27
N LYS A 7 -27.87 21.59 -11.50
CA LYS A 7 -27.62 20.15 -11.27
C LYS A 7 -28.24 19.34 -12.38
N TYR A 8 -27.49 18.38 -12.89
CA TYR A 8 -27.92 17.48 -13.94
C TYR A 8 -27.39 16.07 -13.66
N PHE A 9 -28.15 15.06 -13.99
CA PHE A 9 -27.67 13.69 -14.08
C PHE A 9 -28.36 12.93 -15.21
N GLN A 10 -27.69 11.93 -15.70
CA GLN A 10 -28.26 10.96 -16.62
C GLN A 10 -27.77 9.54 -16.30
N ILE A 11 -28.55 8.56 -16.73
CA ILE A 11 -28.12 7.16 -16.79
C ILE A 11 -28.16 6.79 -18.27
N ALA A 12 -26.97 6.76 -18.90
CA ALA A 12 -26.82 6.61 -20.33
C ALA A 12 -26.22 5.24 -20.69
N PRO A 13 -26.74 4.54 -21.70
CA PRO A 13 -26.07 3.39 -22.28
C PRO A 13 -24.82 3.88 -23.04
N CYS A 14 -23.70 3.24 -22.76
CA CYS A 14 -22.41 3.58 -23.35
C CYS A 14 -21.81 2.35 -24.01
N PHE A 15 -21.13 2.59 -25.14
CA PHE A 15 -20.45 1.56 -25.91
C PHE A 15 -18.99 1.97 -26.08
N ARG A 16 -18.05 1.06 -25.83
CA ARG A 16 -16.62 1.30 -26.05
C ARG A 16 -16.03 0.16 -26.84
N ASP A 17 -15.31 0.52 -27.90
CA ASP A 17 -14.51 -0.42 -28.69
C ASP A 17 -13.11 -0.54 -28.06
N GLU A 18 -13.07 -1.21 -26.90
CA GLU A 18 -11.86 -1.49 -26.15
C GLU A 18 -11.81 -3.00 -25.86
N ASP A 19 -10.59 -3.53 -25.62
CA ASP A 19 -10.43 -4.90 -25.20
C ASP A 19 -11.24 -5.17 -23.92
N ALA A 20 -12.29 -5.97 -24.09
CA ALA A 20 -13.18 -6.31 -22.98
C ALA A 20 -12.42 -7.09 -21.90
N ARG A 21 -12.42 -6.55 -20.69
CA ARG A 21 -11.96 -7.24 -19.49
C ARG A 21 -13.18 -7.69 -18.72
N ALA A 22 -13.37 -9.00 -18.61
CA ALA A 22 -14.56 -9.62 -18.01
C ALA A 22 -14.92 -9.11 -16.60
N ASP A 23 -13.94 -8.59 -15.88
CA ASP A 23 -14.07 -8.13 -14.49
C ASP A 23 -14.31 -6.62 -14.33
N ARG A 24 -14.07 -5.78 -15.36
CA ARG A 24 -14.13 -4.32 -15.19
C ARG A 24 -14.40 -3.44 -16.40
N SER A 25 -14.42 -3.96 -17.60
CA SER A 25 -14.61 -3.15 -18.82
C SER A 25 -15.44 -3.92 -19.85
N PRO A 26 -16.76 -4.13 -19.62
CA PRO A 26 -17.63 -4.61 -20.68
C PRO A 26 -17.70 -3.57 -21.78
N GLY A 27 -17.78 -4.01 -23.05
CA GLY A 27 -17.92 -3.10 -24.19
C GLY A 27 -19.21 -2.30 -24.18
N GLU A 28 -20.24 -2.81 -23.47
CA GLU A 28 -21.53 -2.16 -23.24
C GLU A 28 -21.77 -2.01 -21.74
N PHE A 29 -22.11 -0.81 -21.28
CA PHE A 29 -22.40 -0.51 -19.88
C PHE A 29 -23.28 0.73 -19.76
N TYR A 30 -23.87 0.92 -18.56
CA TYR A 30 -24.57 2.15 -18.22
C TYR A 30 -23.65 3.05 -17.39
N GLN A 31 -23.63 4.33 -17.76
CA GLN A 31 -22.89 5.35 -17.02
C GLN A 31 -23.87 6.26 -16.29
N LEU A 32 -23.62 6.46 -14.99
CA LEU A 32 -24.26 7.52 -14.23
C LEU A 32 -23.37 8.76 -14.32
N ASP A 33 -23.83 9.74 -15.11
CA ASP A 33 -23.19 11.05 -15.22
C ASP A 33 -23.85 12.05 -14.28
N LEU A 34 -23.02 12.82 -13.59
CA LEU A 34 -23.44 13.87 -12.67
C LEU A 34 -22.69 15.16 -13.00
N GLU A 35 -23.45 16.24 -13.18
CA GLU A 35 -22.87 17.58 -13.36
C GLU A 35 -23.50 18.55 -12.35
N MET A 36 -22.65 19.37 -11.73
CA MET A 36 -23.07 20.36 -10.75
C MET A 36 -22.33 21.68 -10.98
N SER A 37 -23.06 22.80 -10.93
CA SER A 37 -22.50 24.16 -10.98
C SER A 37 -22.27 24.72 -9.59
N PHE A 38 -21.36 25.69 -9.47
CA PHE A 38 -21.09 26.45 -8.24
C PHE A 38 -20.71 25.55 -7.04
N VAL A 39 -19.94 24.50 -7.29
CA VAL A 39 -19.53 23.49 -6.29
C VAL A 39 -18.02 23.35 -6.26
N GLU A 40 -17.52 22.93 -5.09
CA GLU A 40 -16.16 22.52 -4.87
C GLU A 40 -16.07 20.99 -4.79
N GLN A 41 -14.86 20.46 -4.71
CA GLN A 41 -14.60 19.02 -4.66
C GLN A 41 -15.37 18.31 -3.53
N GLU A 42 -15.46 18.94 -2.36
CA GLU A 42 -16.13 18.33 -1.19
C GLU A 42 -17.65 18.19 -1.40
N ASP A 43 -18.27 19.10 -2.14
CA ASP A 43 -19.69 19.00 -2.48
C ASP A 43 -19.99 17.76 -3.34
N ILE A 44 -19.09 17.47 -4.29
CA ILE A 44 -19.17 16.25 -5.12
C ILE A 44 -18.99 15.00 -4.23
N PHE A 45 -18.01 15.01 -3.34
CA PHE A 45 -17.79 13.89 -2.43
C PHE A 45 -19.00 13.60 -1.56
N VAL A 46 -19.65 14.63 -1.02
CA VAL A 46 -20.88 14.47 -0.21
C VAL A 46 -22.00 13.78 -1.00
N VAL A 47 -22.19 14.15 -2.26
CA VAL A 47 -23.21 13.52 -3.12
C VAL A 47 -22.87 12.05 -3.38
N VAL A 48 -21.62 11.78 -3.78
CA VAL A 48 -21.16 10.42 -4.10
C VAL A 48 -21.18 9.52 -2.85
N GLU A 49 -20.76 10.01 -1.69
CA GLU A 49 -20.81 9.24 -0.44
C GLU A 49 -22.23 8.84 -0.08
N LYS A 50 -23.18 9.78 -0.11
CA LYS A 50 -24.58 9.49 0.17
C LYS A 50 -25.15 8.46 -0.79
N LEU A 51 -24.83 8.57 -2.08
CA LEU A 51 -25.24 7.61 -3.09
C LEU A 51 -24.68 6.22 -2.78
N MET A 52 -23.37 6.09 -2.55
CA MET A 52 -22.71 4.81 -2.26
C MET A 52 -23.24 4.17 -0.99
N ILE A 53 -23.39 4.93 0.09
CA ILE A 53 -23.97 4.43 1.35
C ILE A 53 -25.40 3.90 1.12
N SER A 54 -26.21 4.64 0.37
CA SER A 54 -27.59 4.25 0.06
C SER A 54 -27.65 2.95 -0.77
N LEU A 55 -26.80 2.83 -1.79
CA LEU A 55 -26.69 1.63 -2.63
C LEU A 55 -26.27 0.41 -1.81
N PHE A 56 -25.23 0.51 -0.98
CA PHE A 56 -24.80 -0.59 -0.14
C PHE A 56 -25.85 -1.01 0.89
N LYS A 57 -26.52 -0.06 1.55
CA LYS A 57 -27.62 -0.36 2.47
C LYS A 57 -28.76 -1.10 1.79
N LYS A 58 -29.06 -0.75 0.54
CA LYS A 58 -30.17 -1.36 -0.21
C LYS A 58 -29.82 -2.74 -0.80
N PHE A 59 -28.64 -2.86 -1.43
CA PHE A 59 -28.30 -4.05 -2.22
C PHE A 59 -27.34 -5.00 -1.52
N SER A 60 -26.62 -4.54 -0.49
CA SER A 60 -25.67 -5.34 0.30
C SER A 60 -25.79 -5.04 1.80
N PRO A 61 -26.98 -5.26 2.42
CA PRO A 61 -27.25 -4.82 3.79
C PRO A 61 -26.38 -5.50 4.87
N LYS A 62 -25.71 -6.61 4.52
CA LYS A 62 -24.76 -7.30 5.41
C LYS A 62 -23.33 -6.75 5.33
N THR A 63 -23.05 -5.91 4.34
CA THR A 63 -21.70 -5.32 4.17
C THR A 63 -21.53 -4.15 5.13
N LYS A 64 -20.45 -4.18 5.93
CA LYS A 64 -20.05 -3.02 6.72
C LYS A 64 -19.48 -1.96 5.80
N ILE A 65 -20.02 -0.77 5.87
CA ILE A 65 -19.55 0.38 5.10
C ILE A 65 -19.18 1.52 6.05
N PHE A 66 -18.26 2.36 5.65
CA PHE A 66 -17.94 3.58 6.38
C PHE A 66 -19.16 4.49 6.46
N GLU A 67 -19.40 5.11 7.61
CA GLU A 67 -20.40 6.18 7.74
C GLU A 67 -19.92 7.46 7.05
N LYS A 68 -18.61 7.69 7.08
CA LYS A 68 -17.92 8.75 6.35
C LYS A 68 -16.65 8.17 5.73
N PHE A 69 -16.50 8.34 4.41
CA PHE A 69 -15.31 7.84 3.71
C PHE A 69 -14.07 8.67 4.09
N PRO A 70 -12.90 8.02 4.31
CA PRO A 70 -11.67 8.74 4.59
C PRO A 70 -11.25 9.59 3.39
N ARG A 71 -10.68 10.75 3.67
CA ARG A 71 -10.04 11.61 2.66
C ARG A 71 -8.56 11.32 2.67
N ILE A 72 -8.05 10.81 1.56
CA ILE A 72 -6.63 10.47 1.40
C ILE A 72 -6.12 11.24 0.18
N SER A 73 -5.07 12.03 0.37
CA SER A 73 -4.43 12.71 -0.76
C SER A 73 -3.73 11.69 -1.67
N PHE A 74 -3.58 12.01 -2.95
CA PHE A 74 -2.79 11.18 -3.87
C PHE A 74 -1.38 10.91 -3.34
N SER A 75 -0.74 11.95 -2.80
CA SER A 75 0.60 11.84 -2.22
C SER A 75 0.63 10.85 -1.04
N ASP A 76 -0.36 10.92 -0.14
CA ASP A 76 -0.44 10.00 1.01
C ASP A 76 -0.77 8.58 0.56
N ALA A 77 -1.67 8.41 -0.42
CA ALA A 77 -2.00 7.11 -0.97
C ALA A 77 -0.76 6.43 -1.57
N MET A 78 0.01 7.14 -2.38
CA MET A 78 1.26 6.64 -2.95
C MET A 78 2.34 6.39 -1.91
N LYS A 79 2.44 7.25 -0.88
CA LYS A 79 3.44 7.11 0.19
C LYS A 79 3.11 5.95 1.12
N LYS A 80 1.85 5.80 1.54
CA LYS A 80 1.44 4.81 2.55
C LYS A 80 1.10 3.45 1.97
N TYR A 81 0.66 3.39 0.71
CA TYR A 81 0.12 2.17 0.13
C TYR A 81 0.73 1.79 -1.23
N GLY A 82 1.51 2.70 -1.83
CA GLY A 82 2.17 2.48 -3.13
C GLY A 82 1.22 2.52 -4.34
N THR A 83 -0.05 2.83 -4.14
CA THR A 83 -1.11 2.88 -5.17
C THR A 83 -2.11 3.99 -4.87
N ASP A 84 -2.75 4.52 -5.90
CA ASP A 84 -3.85 5.49 -5.81
C ASP A 84 -5.21 4.85 -5.46
N LYS A 85 -5.27 3.51 -5.42
CA LYS A 85 -6.47 2.71 -5.11
C LYS A 85 -6.22 1.69 -4.00
N PRO A 86 -5.85 2.15 -2.78
CA PRO A 86 -5.46 1.24 -1.71
C PRO A 86 -6.65 0.45 -1.16
N ASP A 87 -6.44 -0.84 -0.90
CA ASP A 87 -7.32 -1.59 -0.03
C ASP A 87 -6.97 -1.25 1.43
N LEU A 88 -7.93 -0.66 2.15
CA LEU A 88 -7.74 -0.21 3.54
C LEU A 88 -8.19 -1.25 4.57
N ARG A 89 -8.75 -2.39 4.14
CA ARG A 89 -9.36 -3.38 5.05
C ARG A 89 -8.35 -4.07 5.96
N PHE A 90 -7.10 -4.17 5.55
CA PHE A 90 -6.06 -4.90 6.28
C PHE A 90 -4.89 -4.02 6.77
N GLY A 91 -4.95 -2.71 6.60
CA GLY A 91 -3.88 -1.80 7.01
C GLY A 91 -2.60 -1.98 6.17
N LEU A 92 -1.51 -2.45 6.77
CA LEU A 92 -0.20 -2.65 6.17
C LEU A 92 0.35 -1.37 5.51
N GLU A 93 0.42 -0.28 6.28
CA GLU A 93 1.00 0.98 5.78
C GLU A 93 2.49 0.81 5.51
N ILE A 94 2.93 1.34 4.38
CA ILE A 94 4.34 1.34 3.97
C ILE A 94 5.08 2.45 4.75
N ALA A 95 6.12 2.08 5.46
CA ALA A 95 7.01 3.01 6.16
C ALA A 95 8.18 3.43 5.25
N THR A 96 8.63 4.67 5.40
CA THR A 96 9.86 5.16 4.77
C THR A 96 11.02 4.89 5.71
N LEU A 97 11.99 4.12 5.24
CA LEU A 97 13.16 3.65 6.02
C LEU A 97 14.48 4.29 5.54
N SER A 98 14.43 5.23 4.60
CA SER A 98 15.65 5.77 3.94
C SER A 98 16.63 6.43 4.93
N SER A 99 16.14 7.10 5.98
CA SER A 99 17.02 7.72 6.99
C SER A 99 17.80 6.68 7.79
N VAL A 100 17.09 5.65 8.27
CA VAL A 100 17.69 4.54 9.02
C VAL A 100 18.62 3.72 8.13
N ALA A 101 18.18 3.48 6.90
CA ALA A 101 18.92 2.71 5.90
C ALA A 101 20.28 3.32 5.59
N HIS A 102 20.38 4.65 5.50
CA HIS A 102 21.63 5.38 5.27
C HIS A 102 22.63 5.17 6.41
N GLY A 103 22.16 5.13 7.66
CA GLY A 103 22.98 4.92 8.88
C GLY A 103 23.17 3.45 9.29
N SER A 104 22.54 2.50 8.60
CA SER A 104 22.43 1.11 9.06
C SER A 104 23.72 0.27 8.95
N GLY A 105 24.73 0.74 8.26
CA GLY A 105 25.94 -0.03 7.93
C GLY A 105 25.77 -0.94 6.70
N PHE A 106 24.59 -1.13 6.18
CA PHE A 106 24.32 -1.98 5.00
C PHE A 106 24.52 -1.18 3.70
N SER A 107 25.62 -1.46 2.98
CA SER A 107 26.09 -0.70 1.82
C SER A 107 25.06 -0.57 0.69
N VAL A 108 24.22 -1.60 0.47
CA VAL A 108 23.19 -1.57 -0.57
C VAL A 108 22.18 -0.46 -0.31
N PHE A 109 21.73 -0.33 0.93
CA PHE A 109 20.77 0.73 1.30
C PHE A 109 21.40 2.12 1.13
N LYS A 110 22.61 2.28 1.63
CA LYS A 110 23.36 3.53 1.51
C LYS A 110 23.51 3.94 0.05
N ASN A 111 23.97 3.05 -0.80
CA ASN A 111 24.15 3.32 -2.23
C ASN A 111 22.86 3.73 -2.93
N VAL A 112 21.74 3.09 -2.61
CA VAL A 112 20.43 3.44 -3.18
C VAL A 112 20.03 4.86 -2.78
N VAL A 113 20.15 5.20 -1.50
CA VAL A 113 19.78 6.53 -0.99
C VAL A 113 20.70 7.62 -1.54
N ASP A 114 22.02 7.39 -1.58
CA ASP A 114 23.01 8.32 -2.12
C ASP A 114 22.77 8.62 -3.62
N ASN A 115 22.19 7.68 -4.36
CA ASN A 115 21.79 7.86 -5.76
C ASN A 115 20.35 8.36 -5.95
N GLY A 116 19.74 8.93 -4.90
CA GLY A 116 18.39 9.52 -4.98
C GLY A 116 17.25 8.51 -4.97
N GLY A 117 17.52 7.24 -4.69
CA GLY A 117 16.50 6.22 -4.47
C GLY A 117 15.90 6.26 -3.07
N VAL A 118 14.99 5.35 -2.81
CA VAL A 118 14.28 5.22 -1.52
C VAL A 118 14.37 3.79 -0.99
N VAL A 119 14.33 3.66 0.33
CA VAL A 119 14.18 2.38 1.03
C VAL A 119 12.86 2.44 1.79
N ARG A 120 11.96 1.51 1.51
CA ARG A 120 10.64 1.44 2.12
C ARG A 120 10.27 0.00 2.45
N GLY A 121 9.37 -0.18 3.40
CA GLY A 121 8.90 -1.51 3.78
C GLY A 121 7.68 -1.45 4.67
N PHE A 122 7.12 -2.62 4.97
CA PHE A 122 6.04 -2.78 5.93
C PHE A 122 6.19 -4.09 6.69
N ALA A 123 5.50 -4.23 7.83
CA ALA A 123 5.46 -5.46 8.59
C ALA A 123 4.22 -6.28 8.21
N ALA A 124 4.44 -7.56 7.84
CA ALA A 124 3.39 -8.55 7.61
C ALA A 124 3.16 -9.33 8.92
N PRO A 125 1.97 -9.25 9.53
CA PRO A 125 1.72 -9.84 10.84
C PRO A 125 1.82 -11.37 10.85
N ASN A 126 2.49 -11.91 11.85
CA ASN A 126 2.64 -13.37 12.10
C ASN A 126 3.28 -14.16 10.93
N CYS A 127 4.08 -13.51 10.09
CA CYS A 127 4.73 -14.14 8.93
C CYS A 127 6.22 -14.44 9.13
N ALA A 128 6.79 -14.27 10.33
CA ALA A 128 8.21 -14.56 10.61
C ALA A 128 8.60 -16.02 10.32
N GLY A 129 7.63 -16.94 10.40
CA GLY A 129 7.80 -18.36 10.12
C GLY A 129 7.87 -18.77 8.66
N TYR A 130 7.80 -17.83 7.71
CA TYR A 130 7.84 -18.16 6.29
C TYR A 130 9.11 -18.93 5.91
N THR A 131 8.90 -19.97 5.10
CA THR A 131 9.97 -20.83 4.61
C THR A 131 10.79 -20.11 3.53
N ARG A 132 12.00 -20.64 3.26
CA ARG A 132 12.84 -20.11 2.19
C ARG A 132 12.13 -20.08 0.83
N GLY A 133 11.31 -21.10 0.52
CA GLY A 133 10.53 -21.16 -0.72
C GLY A 133 9.52 -20.03 -0.82
N GLN A 134 8.75 -19.79 0.26
CA GLN A 134 7.78 -18.69 0.31
C GLN A 134 8.47 -17.31 0.18
N LEU A 135 9.62 -17.10 0.83
CA LEU A 135 10.39 -15.86 0.70
C LEU A 135 10.93 -15.67 -0.73
N GLU A 136 11.31 -16.75 -1.41
CA GLU A 136 11.74 -16.69 -2.81
C GLU A 136 10.58 -16.35 -3.75
N GLU A 137 9.39 -16.89 -3.53
CA GLU A 137 8.17 -16.54 -4.27
C GLU A 137 7.87 -15.05 -4.15
N LEU A 138 7.89 -14.47 -2.93
CA LEU A 138 7.75 -13.04 -2.71
C LEU A 138 8.84 -12.23 -3.43
N THR A 139 10.06 -12.75 -3.44
CA THR A 139 11.19 -12.10 -4.15
C THR A 139 10.96 -12.08 -5.66
N GLN A 140 10.42 -13.14 -6.24
CA GLN A 140 10.07 -13.18 -7.68
C GLN A 140 8.95 -12.18 -8.01
N VAL A 141 7.98 -12.04 -7.13
CA VAL A 141 6.90 -11.04 -7.28
C VAL A 141 7.47 -9.62 -7.39
N VAL A 142 8.38 -9.22 -6.50
CA VAL A 142 8.96 -7.87 -6.57
C VAL A 142 9.92 -7.70 -7.76
N ARG A 143 10.62 -8.76 -8.16
CA ARG A 143 11.46 -8.73 -9.37
C ARG A 143 10.64 -8.52 -10.63
N SER A 144 9.47 -9.13 -10.74
CA SER A 144 8.56 -8.90 -11.86
C SER A 144 8.08 -7.45 -11.96
N SER A 145 8.12 -6.70 -10.84
CA SER A 145 7.82 -5.27 -10.77
C SER A 145 9.04 -4.37 -11.02
N GLY A 146 10.21 -4.95 -11.36
CA GLY A 146 11.44 -4.22 -11.66
C GLY A 146 12.37 -4.01 -10.47
N ALA A 147 12.06 -4.53 -9.27
CA ALA A 147 12.98 -4.45 -8.14
C ALA A 147 14.14 -5.44 -8.28
N HIS A 148 15.32 -5.07 -7.78
CA HIS A 148 16.48 -5.95 -7.79
C HIS A 148 16.36 -7.15 -6.83
N GLY A 149 15.53 -7.01 -5.77
CA GLY A 149 15.31 -8.04 -4.78
C GLY A 149 14.44 -7.57 -3.62
N LEU A 150 14.16 -8.49 -2.73
CA LEU A 150 13.41 -8.29 -1.49
C LEU A 150 14.32 -8.58 -0.30
N ILE A 151 14.34 -7.67 0.66
CA ILE A 151 14.99 -7.88 1.95
C ILE A 151 13.92 -8.19 2.97
N THR A 152 14.15 -9.26 3.73
CA THR A 152 13.20 -9.76 4.72
C THR A 152 13.83 -9.80 6.10
N LEU A 153 13.10 -9.36 7.13
CA LEU A 153 13.50 -9.46 8.53
C LEU A 153 12.37 -10.19 9.27
N GLY A 154 12.56 -11.47 9.56
CA GLY A 154 11.63 -12.24 10.40
C GLY A 154 12.01 -12.05 11.88
N ILE A 155 11.08 -11.53 12.68
CA ILE A 155 11.30 -11.24 14.09
C ILE A 155 10.93 -12.48 14.92
N ASP A 156 11.81 -12.87 15.85
CA ASP A 156 11.55 -14.01 16.72
C ASP A 156 10.22 -13.81 17.49
N PRO A 157 9.29 -14.76 17.41
CA PRO A 157 8.03 -14.66 18.15
C PRO A 157 8.21 -14.80 19.68
N GLY A 158 9.37 -15.30 20.14
CA GLY A 158 9.71 -15.42 21.57
C GLY A 158 10.27 -14.13 22.18
N LEU A 159 10.49 -13.08 21.39
CA LEU A 159 11.00 -11.81 21.89
C LEU A 159 9.92 -11.10 22.74
N GLU A 160 10.28 -10.63 23.93
CA GLU A 160 9.34 -9.97 24.84
C GLU A 160 9.06 -8.51 24.41
N SER A 161 10.08 -7.81 23.93
CA SER A 161 9.96 -6.42 23.49
C SER A 161 10.86 -6.11 22.29
N ILE A 162 10.35 -5.32 21.36
CA ILE A 162 11.12 -4.81 20.20
C ILE A 162 12.30 -3.93 20.64
N ASP A 163 12.19 -3.26 21.77
CA ASP A 163 13.24 -2.37 22.27
C ASP A 163 14.50 -3.13 22.75
N GLU A 164 14.36 -4.43 22.95
CA GLU A 164 15.45 -5.33 23.34
C GLU A 164 16.00 -6.17 22.19
N ILE A 165 15.51 -5.95 20.96
CA ILE A 165 15.87 -6.74 19.79
C ILE A 165 17.38 -6.70 19.51
N THR A 166 17.95 -7.86 19.30
CA THR A 166 19.33 -8.05 18.89
C THR A 166 19.39 -8.69 17.49
N ARG A 167 20.61 -8.79 16.94
CA ARG A 167 20.82 -9.50 15.66
C ARG A 167 20.42 -10.98 15.73
N GLY A 168 20.50 -11.60 16.91
CA GLY A 168 20.13 -13.00 17.14
C GLY A 168 18.62 -13.26 17.04
N ASP A 169 17.81 -12.25 17.29
CA ASP A 169 16.36 -12.33 17.30
C ASP A 169 15.75 -12.07 15.90
N VAL A 170 16.59 -11.86 14.89
CA VAL A 170 16.16 -11.53 13.52
C VAL A 170 16.68 -12.54 12.52
N LYS A 171 15.75 -13.25 11.89
CA LYS A 171 16.03 -14.16 10.78
C LYS A 171 16.11 -13.34 9.46
N SER A 172 17.35 -13.04 9.04
CA SER A 172 17.58 -12.25 7.83
C SER A 172 19.00 -12.46 7.29
N VAL A 173 19.15 -12.33 5.98
CA VAL A 173 20.48 -12.33 5.31
C VAL A 173 21.30 -11.07 5.64
N ILE A 174 20.64 -9.98 6.06
CA ILE A 174 21.32 -8.72 6.39
C ILE A 174 21.52 -8.50 7.89
N ALA A 175 21.03 -9.41 8.75
CA ALA A 175 21.10 -9.23 10.21
C ALA A 175 22.52 -8.99 10.74
N SER A 176 23.54 -9.63 10.13
CA SER A 176 24.95 -9.43 10.49
C SER A 176 25.53 -8.07 10.09
N HIS A 177 24.88 -7.38 9.15
CA HIS A 177 25.34 -6.10 8.58
C HIS A 177 24.62 -4.87 9.14
N VAL A 178 23.51 -5.08 9.86
CA VAL A 178 22.69 -4.00 10.42
C VAL A 178 22.92 -3.92 11.93
N GLU A 179 23.11 -2.72 12.46
CA GLU A 179 23.25 -2.50 13.90
C GLU A 179 21.93 -2.71 14.64
N SER A 180 21.95 -3.19 15.89
CA SER A 180 20.75 -3.42 16.72
C SER A 180 19.90 -2.14 16.85
N LYS A 181 20.53 -0.97 16.99
CA LYS A 181 19.80 0.31 17.00
C LYS A 181 18.97 0.54 15.75
N SER A 182 19.55 0.25 14.58
CA SER A 182 18.84 0.36 13.30
C SER A 182 17.72 -0.68 13.15
N LEU A 183 17.90 -1.87 13.71
CA LEU A 183 16.82 -2.89 13.76
C LEU A 183 15.64 -2.41 14.60
N ILE A 184 15.89 -1.86 15.79
CA ILE A 184 14.87 -1.27 16.66
C ILE A 184 14.09 -0.19 15.87
N GLU A 185 14.81 0.74 15.25
CA GLU A 185 14.20 1.85 14.52
C GLU A 185 13.38 1.38 13.31
N ILE A 186 13.85 0.38 12.57
CA ILE A 186 13.09 -0.26 11.47
C ILE A 186 11.79 -0.87 12.00
N CYS A 187 11.85 -1.61 13.11
CA CYS A 187 10.67 -2.21 13.74
C CYS A 187 9.67 -1.14 14.21
N GLN A 188 10.14 -0.09 14.86
CA GLN A 188 9.30 1.02 15.32
C GLN A 188 8.62 1.75 14.16
N LEU A 189 9.36 2.06 13.09
CA LEU A 189 8.82 2.75 11.90
C LEU A 189 7.79 1.89 11.15
N THR A 190 7.98 0.57 11.09
CA THR A 190 7.04 -0.35 10.43
C THR A 190 5.91 -0.81 11.35
N GLY A 191 5.98 -0.51 12.64
CA GLY A 191 5.04 -0.99 13.65
C GLY A 191 5.11 -2.50 13.86
N ALA A 192 6.25 -3.12 13.54
CA ALA A 192 6.45 -4.56 13.64
C ALA A 192 6.43 -5.04 15.11
N ARG A 193 5.96 -6.25 15.30
CA ARG A 193 5.86 -6.95 16.58
C ARG A 193 6.60 -8.28 16.52
N PRO A 194 6.89 -8.91 17.66
CA PRO A 194 7.41 -10.29 17.69
C PRO A 194 6.51 -11.22 16.87
N GLY A 195 7.12 -12.05 16.02
CA GLY A 195 6.43 -12.94 15.09
C GLY A 195 6.12 -12.35 13.71
N ASP A 196 6.36 -11.07 13.50
CA ASP A 196 6.11 -10.41 12.20
C ASP A 196 7.29 -10.58 11.23
N LEU A 197 6.98 -10.46 9.95
CA LEU A 197 7.95 -10.40 8.86
C LEU A 197 7.98 -9.02 8.25
N ILE A 198 9.10 -8.31 8.36
CA ILE A 198 9.27 -7.03 7.69
C ILE A 198 9.78 -7.28 6.26
N LEU A 199 9.10 -6.70 5.28
CA LEU A 199 9.40 -6.77 3.86
C LEU A 199 9.93 -5.40 3.42
N ILE A 200 11.16 -5.35 2.88
CA ILE A 200 11.84 -4.10 2.50
C ILE A 200 12.27 -4.16 1.05
N VAL A 201 11.95 -3.11 0.31
CA VAL A 201 12.41 -2.90 -1.08
C VAL A 201 13.20 -1.59 -1.16
N ALA A 202 14.29 -1.61 -1.91
CA ALA A 202 15.15 -0.46 -2.16
C ALA A 202 15.30 -0.22 -3.66
N GLY A 203 15.22 1.03 -4.10
CA GLY A 203 15.30 1.41 -5.52
C GLY A 203 14.70 2.76 -5.82
N THR A 204 14.29 3.00 -7.08
CA THR A 204 13.53 4.20 -7.44
C THR A 204 12.16 4.20 -6.78
N SER A 205 11.61 5.38 -6.49
CA SER A 205 10.32 5.50 -5.82
C SER A 205 9.20 4.77 -6.56
N LEU A 206 9.20 4.79 -7.89
CA LEU A 206 8.20 4.10 -8.71
C LEU A 206 8.27 2.58 -8.51
N VAL A 207 9.45 1.98 -8.65
CA VAL A 207 9.66 0.54 -8.51
C VAL A 207 9.33 0.08 -7.09
N VAL A 208 9.79 0.82 -6.07
CA VAL A 208 9.54 0.49 -4.67
C VAL A 208 8.04 0.53 -4.35
N ASN A 209 7.33 1.57 -4.80
CA ASN A 209 5.89 1.68 -4.60
C ASN A 209 5.12 0.54 -5.28
N SER A 210 5.39 0.27 -6.55
CA SER A 210 4.74 -0.81 -7.30
C SER A 210 4.98 -2.19 -6.65
N SER A 211 6.22 -2.47 -6.26
CA SER A 211 6.60 -3.74 -5.62
C SER A 211 5.90 -3.93 -4.27
N LEU A 212 5.91 -2.90 -3.40
CA LEU A 212 5.27 -2.98 -2.09
C LEU A 212 3.74 -2.99 -2.19
N ALA A 213 3.15 -2.29 -3.16
CA ALA A 213 1.71 -2.34 -3.40
C ALA A 213 1.22 -3.74 -3.79
N ILE A 214 2.00 -4.48 -4.61
CA ILE A 214 1.67 -5.86 -4.97
C ILE A 214 1.84 -6.80 -3.77
N LEU A 215 2.90 -6.65 -2.98
CA LEU A 215 3.13 -7.48 -1.79
C LEU A 215 2.07 -7.28 -0.70
N ARG A 216 1.39 -6.12 -0.67
CA ARG A 216 0.30 -5.84 0.28
C ARG A 216 -0.99 -6.61 -0.04
N ASN A 217 -1.20 -7.00 -1.30
CA ASN A 217 -2.40 -7.67 -1.79
C ASN A 217 -2.20 -9.18 -1.93
#